data_1b4c57710b61d7f4abc62a62a214d3b5
#
_entry.id   1b4c57710b61d7f4abc62a62a214d3b5
#
_cell.length_a   1.000
_cell.length_b   1.000
_cell.length_c   1.000
_cell.angle_alpha   90.00
_cell.angle_beta   90.00
_cell.angle_gamma   90.00
#
_symmetry.space_group_name_H-M   'P 1'
#
loop_
_entity.id
_entity.type
_entity.pdbx_description
1 polymer ?
#
loop_
_entity_poly.entity_id
_entity_poly.type
_entity_poly.pdbx_seq_one_letter_code
_entity_poly.pdbx_strand_id
1 'polypeptide(L)'
;MIAIYADLLTDMGHDVTVVAQGRKKPGKLRRLKQFLKGHKPKVWPTTSHFDTMNARLHVVDGARPIGDADVPDADVVIATFWTTAQTVANLSDCKGRKFYFVQHHEVNNPLFADQAAATYRLPFRKIVVSGWLRDVMRETYSDDDAQLVPNAVDHRQFRFRARSKQDAPTISLMYSGKGFKALDTSLEALALVRHRLPDLRVLAFGTPTPLERLPLPDYVTYVQSPAQDEIPRLYAASDLYLFGSRSEGFGLPVLEAMACGCPVVATRTGCAPDVIEEGKTGYVVDVDDAEALADAMIKLLTADADTWQTMSRDAAKAVDGYSWEASARAFAGVLGA
;
A
#
# COMPACT_ATOMS: atom_id res chain seq x y z
N MET A 1 0.84 -7.80 5.18
CA MET A 1 -0.24 -7.31 6.07
C MET A 1 -1.08 -8.46 6.65
N ILE A 2 -1.78 -9.28 5.86
CA ILE A 2 -2.65 -10.35 6.39
C ILE A 2 -1.90 -11.24 7.40
N ALA A 3 -0.68 -11.69 7.08
CA ALA A 3 0.13 -12.49 8.00
C ALA A 3 0.43 -11.74 9.32
N ILE A 4 0.74 -10.45 9.24
CA ILE A 4 1.02 -9.62 10.43
C ILE A 4 -0.20 -9.57 11.36
N TYR A 5 -1.39 -9.27 10.80
CA TYR A 5 -2.62 -9.26 11.59
C TYR A 5 -2.95 -10.65 12.15
N ALA A 6 -2.78 -11.71 11.35
CA ALA A 6 -3.04 -13.08 11.79
C ALA A 6 -2.14 -13.47 12.98
N ASP A 7 -0.84 -13.16 12.90
CA ASP A 7 0.12 -13.46 13.97
C ASP A 7 -0.19 -12.65 15.23
N LEU A 8 -0.41 -11.32 15.10
CA LEU A 8 -0.72 -10.47 16.24
C LEU A 8 -2.03 -10.85 16.93
N LEU A 9 -3.08 -11.22 16.19
CA LEU A 9 -4.32 -11.73 16.77
C LEU A 9 -4.08 -13.06 17.49
N THR A 10 -3.25 -13.94 16.93
CA THR A 10 -2.86 -15.19 17.59
C THR A 10 -2.10 -14.94 18.89
N ASP A 11 -1.15 -13.97 18.88
CA ASP A 11 -0.42 -13.55 20.08
C ASP A 11 -1.34 -12.93 21.15
N MET A 12 -2.46 -12.34 20.74
CA MET A 12 -3.51 -11.83 21.64
C MET A 12 -4.44 -12.93 22.18
N GLY A 13 -4.23 -14.19 21.79
CA GLY A 13 -4.97 -15.36 22.29
C GLY A 13 -6.16 -15.79 21.43
N HIS A 14 -6.34 -15.20 20.23
CA HIS A 14 -7.40 -15.64 19.30
C HIS A 14 -6.96 -16.88 18.52
N ASP A 15 -7.91 -17.77 18.21
CA ASP A 15 -7.70 -18.90 17.31
C ASP A 15 -7.88 -18.45 15.86
N VAL A 16 -6.77 -18.22 15.16
CA VAL A 16 -6.76 -17.64 13.81
C VAL A 16 -6.42 -18.70 12.76
N THR A 17 -7.27 -18.83 11.75
CA THR A 17 -7.02 -19.65 10.58
C THR A 17 -7.08 -18.81 9.31
N VAL A 18 -5.99 -18.77 8.56
CA VAL A 18 -5.95 -18.16 7.22
C VAL A 18 -6.30 -19.23 6.19
N VAL A 19 -7.40 -19.03 5.45
CA VAL A 19 -7.79 -19.91 4.33
C VAL A 19 -7.39 -19.26 3.02
N ALA A 20 -6.53 -19.90 2.28
CA ALA A 20 -5.98 -19.38 1.04
C ALA A 20 -6.30 -20.28 -0.17
N GLN A 21 -6.64 -19.65 -1.29
CA GLN A 21 -6.80 -20.38 -2.55
C GLN A 21 -5.41 -20.75 -3.12
N GLY A 22 -5.18 -22.05 -3.28
CA GLY A 22 -3.98 -22.55 -3.95
C GLY A 22 -3.92 -22.13 -5.43
N ARG A 23 -2.73 -22.06 -6.00
CA ARG A 23 -2.56 -21.70 -7.41
C ARG A 23 -2.97 -22.84 -8.31
N LYS A 24 -3.76 -22.56 -9.37
CA LYS A 24 -4.03 -23.53 -10.44
C LYS A 24 -2.72 -23.86 -11.15
N LYS A 25 -2.26 -25.09 -11.05
CA LYS A 25 -1.13 -25.58 -11.84
C LYS A 25 -1.54 -25.57 -13.33
N PRO A 26 -0.75 -24.97 -14.24
CA PRO A 26 -1.10 -25.01 -15.67
C PRO A 26 -1.17 -26.46 -16.15
N GLY A 27 -2.28 -26.82 -16.79
CA GLY A 27 -2.48 -28.17 -17.33
C GLY A 27 -1.38 -28.57 -18.32
N LYS A 28 -1.11 -29.86 -18.48
CA LYS A 28 -0.05 -30.42 -19.36
C LYS A 28 -0.05 -29.84 -20.76
N LEU A 29 -1.23 -29.68 -21.39
CA LEU A 29 -1.41 -29.09 -22.72
C LEU A 29 -0.98 -27.61 -22.78
N ARG A 30 -1.26 -26.82 -21.76
CA ARG A 30 -0.83 -25.41 -21.69
C ARG A 30 0.67 -25.30 -21.53
N ARG A 31 1.28 -26.18 -20.72
CA ARG A 31 2.75 -26.26 -20.55
C ARG A 31 3.43 -26.63 -21.87
N LEU A 32 2.87 -27.59 -22.60
CA LEU A 32 3.37 -28.00 -23.91
C LEU A 32 3.26 -26.88 -24.96
N LYS A 33 2.12 -26.17 -25.03
CA LYS A 33 1.95 -25.00 -25.89
C LYS A 33 2.90 -23.83 -25.54
N GLN A 34 3.18 -23.60 -24.28
CA GLN A 34 4.15 -22.59 -23.87
C GLN A 34 5.57 -22.98 -24.23
N PHE A 35 5.94 -24.25 -24.08
CA PHE A 35 7.22 -24.79 -24.48
C PHE A 35 7.44 -24.67 -25.99
N LEU A 36 6.43 -25.06 -26.82
CA LEU A 36 6.47 -24.95 -28.28
C LEU A 36 6.54 -23.48 -28.77
N LYS A 37 6.10 -22.51 -27.99
CA LYS A 37 6.22 -21.07 -28.27
C LYS A 37 7.53 -20.44 -27.76
N GLY A 38 8.49 -21.24 -27.29
CA GLY A 38 9.77 -20.76 -26.79
C GLY A 38 9.67 -19.95 -25.49
N HIS A 39 8.50 -19.93 -24.80
CA HIS A 39 8.36 -19.26 -23.55
C HIS A 39 9.00 -20.07 -22.41
N LYS A 40 10.00 -19.52 -21.75
CA LYS A 40 10.54 -20.14 -20.52
C LYS A 40 9.40 -20.31 -19.52
N PRO A 41 9.28 -21.48 -18.87
CA PRO A 41 8.27 -21.66 -17.83
C PRO A 41 8.49 -20.60 -16.75
N LYS A 42 7.42 -19.89 -16.40
CA LYS A 42 7.46 -18.89 -15.32
C LYS A 42 7.77 -19.64 -14.02
N VAL A 43 8.99 -19.50 -13.52
CA VAL A 43 9.36 -20.03 -12.20
C VAL A 43 8.68 -19.12 -11.18
N TRP A 44 7.69 -19.65 -10.49
CA TRP A 44 7.05 -18.96 -9.40
C TRP A 44 7.88 -19.16 -8.13
N PRO A 45 8.02 -18.14 -7.28
CA PRO A 45 8.65 -18.33 -5.98
C PRO A 45 7.99 -19.50 -5.25
N THR A 46 8.77 -20.39 -4.70
CA THR A 46 8.31 -21.50 -3.87
C THR A 46 7.91 -21.04 -2.49
N THR A 47 8.41 -19.88 -2.06
CA THR A 47 8.14 -19.25 -0.76
C THR A 47 6.97 -18.29 -0.85
N SER A 48 6.16 -18.25 0.20
CA SER A 48 5.05 -17.33 0.42
C SER A 48 5.30 -16.51 1.70
N HIS A 49 4.80 -15.29 1.75
CA HIS A 49 4.78 -14.51 2.99
C HIS A 49 3.92 -15.11 4.11
N PHE A 50 3.21 -16.20 3.83
CA PHE A 50 2.51 -17.01 4.83
C PHE A 50 3.39 -18.13 5.42
N ASP A 51 4.55 -18.43 4.83
CA ASP A 51 5.39 -19.56 5.26
C ASP A 51 6.04 -19.33 6.64
N THR A 52 6.15 -18.07 7.07
CA THR A 52 6.69 -17.67 8.39
C THR A 52 5.61 -17.28 9.40
N MET A 53 4.34 -17.44 9.03
CA MET A 53 3.21 -17.05 9.86
C MET A 53 3.00 -18.08 10.99
N ASN A 54 2.72 -17.62 12.21
CA ASN A 54 2.42 -18.44 13.37
C ASN A 54 0.97 -18.96 13.36
N ALA A 55 0.04 -18.16 12.78
CA ALA A 55 -1.36 -18.55 12.64
C ALA A 55 -1.51 -19.77 11.71
N ARG A 56 -2.59 -20.53 11.87
CA ARG A 56 -2.86 -21.70 11.03
C ARG A 56 -3.12 -21.29 9.58
N LEU A 57 -2.49 -21.99 8.63
CA LEU A 57 -2.70 -21.80 7.19
C LEU A 57 -3.38 -23.05 6.60
N HIS A 58 -4.55 -22.88 6.02
CA HIS A 58 -5.23 -23.88 5.21
C HIS A 58 -5.24 -23.47 3.73
N VAL A 59 -4.56 -24.24 2.88
CA VAL A 59 -4.49 -23.98 1.44
C VAL A 59 -5.40 -24.92 0.68
N VAL A 60 -6.47 -24.37 0.11
CA VAL A 60 -7.44 -25.11 -0.71
C VAL A 60 -6.90 -25.31 -2.12
N ASP A 61 -7.14 -26.49 -2.71
CA ASP A 61 -6.72 -26.76 -4.10
C ASP A 61 -7.26 -25.67 -5.06
N GLY A 62 -6.37 -25.07 -5.81
CA GLY A 62 -6.69 -24.00 -6.78
C GLY A 62 -7.60 -24.42 -7.95
N ALA A 63 -7.95 -25.70 -8.06
CA ALA A 63 -8.84 -26.22 -9.11
C ALA A 63 -10.34 -25.98 -8.83
N ARG A 64 -10.73 -25.80 -7.58
CA ARG A 64 -12.12 -25.59 -7.15
C ARG A 64 -12.28 -24.33 -6.29
N PRO A 65 -13.48 -23.74 -6.21
CA PRO A 65 -13.75 -22.63 -5.29
C PRO A 65 -13.68 -23.08 -3.83
N ILE A 66 -13.39 -22.14 -2.93
CA ILE A 66 -13.51 -22.32 -1.48
C ILE A 66 -15.01 -22.36 -1.12
N GLY A 67 -15.38 -23.29 -0.26
CA GLY A 67 -16.75 -23.44 0.27
C GLY A 67 -16.72 -23.78 1.77
N ASP A 68 -17.89 -24.05 2.33
CA ASP A 68 -18.09 -24.31 3.76
C ASP A 68 -17.17 -25.39 4.33
N ALA A 69 -16.93 -26.46 3.57
CA ALA A 69 -16.06 -27.56 4.01
C ALA A 69 -14.58 -27.14 4.19
N ASP A 70 -14.16 -26.02 3.62
CA ASP A 70 -12.79 -25.54 3.68
C ASP A 70 -12.55 -24.51 4.79
N VAL A 71 -13.64 -23.93 5.31
CA VAL A 71 -13.59 -22.86 6.31
C VAL A 71 -14.09 -23.43 7.64
N PRO A 72 -13.31 -23.34 8.73
CA PRO A 72 -13.78 -23.80 10.04
C PRO A 72 -14.99 -22.98 10.51
N ASP A 73 -15.79 -23.53 11.41
CA ASP A 73 -16.77 -22.76 12.17
C ASP A 73 -16.01 -21.77 13.07
N ALA A 74 -16.49 -20.55 13.17
CA ALA A 74 -15.83 -19.47 13.88
C ALA A 74 -16.84 -18.41 14.36
N ASP A 75 -16.39 -17.49 15.22
CA ASP A 75 -17.19 -16.32 15.62
C ASP A 75 -17.22 -15.26 14.53
N VAL A 76 -16.14 -15.20 13.73
CA VAL A 76 -15.91 -14.17 12.71
C VAL A 76 -15.26 -14.76 11.47
N VAL A 77 -15.75 -14.39 10.29
CA VAL A 77 -15.10 -14.65 9.00
C VAL A 77 -14.82 -13.36 8.26
N ILE A 78 -13.59 -13.21 7.75
CA ILE A 78 -13.11 -11.94 7.19
C ILE A 78 -12.70 -12.13 5.73
N ALA A 79 -13.35 -11.39 4.82
CA ALA A 79 -12.89 -11.22 3.46
C ALA A 79 -11.79 -10.16 3.39
N THR A 80 -10.77 -10.37 2.55
CA THR A 80 -9.60 -9.46 2.43
C THR A 80 -9.38 -8.95 1.02
N PHE A 81 -10.24 -9.34 0.06
CA PHE A 81 -10.17 -8.97 -1.35
C PHE A 81 -11.57 -9.17 -1.97
N TRP A 82 -11.92 -8.49 -3.07
CA TRP A 82 -13.25 -8.59 -3.66
C TRP A 82 -13.68 -10.02 -4.02
N THR A 83 -12.77 -10.88 -4.52
CA THR A 83 -13.10 -12.28 -4.80
C THR A 83 -13.34 -13.10 -3.53
N THR A 84 -12.63 -12.80 -2.44
CA THR A 84 -12.87 -13.44 -1.15
C THR A 84 -14.16 -12.93 -0.51
N ALA A 85 -14.56 -11.67 -0.78
CA ALA A 85 -15.86 -11.17 -0.34
C ALA A 85 -17.02 -11.92 -1.02
N GLN A 86 -16.91 -12.23 -2.31
CA GLN A 86 -17.87 -13.09 -2.99
C GLN A 86 -17.92 -14.51 -2.38
N THR A 87 -16.76 -15.07 -2.02
CA THR A 87 -16.67 -16.37 -1.37
C THR A 87 -17.37 -16.34 0.00
N VAL A 88 -17.00 -15.36 0.85
CA VAL A 88 -17.57 -15.21 2.20
C VAL A 88 -19.09 -14.95 2.16
N ALA A 89 -19.59 -14.27 1.13
CA ALA A 89 -21.03 -14.05 0.96
C ALA A 89 -21.82 -15.36 0.86
N ASN A 90 -21.22 -16.39 0.27
CA ASN A 90 -21.85 -17.68 0.03
C ASN A 90 -21.61 -18.72 1.16
N LEU A 91 -20.85 -18.36 2.21
CA LEU A 91 -20.63 -19.25 3.35
C LEU A 91 -21.85 -19.24 4.28
N SER A 92 -22.10 -20.38 4.93
CA SER A 92 -23.14 -20.57 5.94
C SER A 92 -22.89 -19.69 7.17
N ASP A 93 -23.94 -19.43 7.95
CA ASP A 93 -23.89 -18.58 9.14
C ASP A 93 -23.02 -19.17 10.27
N CYS A 94 -22.86 -20.49 10.32
CA CYS A 94 -21.97 -21.15 11.29
C CYS A 94 -20.49 -20.79 11.09
N LYS A 95 -20.13 -20.17 9.95
CA LYS A 95 -18.77 -19.66 9.68
C LYS A 95 -18.50 -18.31 10.33
N GLY A 96 -19.49 -17.74 11.03
CA GLY A 96 -19.38 -16.56 11.85
C GLY A 96 -19.88 -15.28 11.21
N ARG A 97 -19.80 -14.18 11.99
CA ARG A 97 -20.17 -12.84 11.53
C ARG A 97 -19.25 -12.41 10.38
N LYS A 98 -19.84 -11.92 9.30
CA LYS A 98 -19.12 -11.61 8.07
C LYS A 98 -18.55 -10.19 8.08
N PHE A 99 -17.24 -10.07 7.90
CA PHE A 99 -16.53 -8.82 7.78
C PHE A 99 -15.81 -8.69 6.43
N TYR A 100 -15.58 -7.44 6.00
CA TYR A 100 -14.74 -7.17 4.83
C TYR A 100 -13.63 -6.20 5.21
N PHE A 101 -12.40 -6.68 5.24
CA PHE A 101 -11.20 -5.88 5.43
C PHE A 101 -10.76 -5.29 4.10
N VAL A 102 -11.19 -4.06 3.83
CA VAL A 102 -10.96 -3.34 2.58
C VAL A 102 -9.59 -2.67 2.63
N GLN A 103 -8.64 -3.22 1.91
CA GLN A 103 -7.27 -2.73 1.87
C GLN A 103 -6.95 -1.88 0.64
N HIS A 104 -7.86 -1.79 -0.31
CA HIS A 104 -7.77 -0.97 -1.52
C HIS A 104 -9.15 -0.82 -2.15
N HIS A 105 -9.39 0.26 -2.91
CA HIS A 105 -10.56 0.35 -3.78
C HIS A 105 -10.27 -0.39 -5.10
N GLU A 106 -10.71 -1.64 -5.19
CA GLU A 106 -10.22 -2.64 -6.15
C GLU A 106 -10.89 -2.57 -7.52
N VAL A 107 -11.43 -1.39 -7.89
CA VAL A 107 -12.13 -1.14 -9.16
C VAL A 107 -11.20 -0.71 -10.30
N ASN A 108 -9.88 -0.72 -10.09
CA ASN A 108 -8.90 -0.22 -11.07
C ASN A 108 -8.72 -1.13 -12.29
N ASN A 109 -9.27 -2.35 -12.29
CA ASN A 109 -9.27 -3.23 -13.45
C ASN A 109 -10.63 -3.16 -14.16
N PRO A 110 -10.72 -2.56 -15.36
CA PRO A 110 -12.01 -2.39 -16.06
C PRO A 110 -12.76 -3.72 -16.32
N LEU A 111 -12.04 -4.83 -16.42
CA LEU A 111 -12.65 -6.16 -16.64
C LEU A 111 -13.44 -6.67 -15.44
N PHE A 112 -13.16 -6.18 -14.24
CA PHE A 112 -13.73 -6.67 -12.98
C PHE A 112 -14.26 -5.53 -12.10
N ALA A 113 -14.23 -4.29 -12.58
CA ALA A 113 -14.59 -3.11 -11.79
C ALA A 113 -16.00 -3.22 -11.20
N ASP A 114 -16.99 -3.58 -12.02
CA ASP A 114 -18.39 -3.71 -11.58
C ASP A 114 -18.55 -4.85 -10.56
N GLN A 115 -17.83 -5.97 -10.77
CA GLN A 115 -17.88 -7.10 -9.84
C GLN A 115 -17.23 -6.73 -8.49
N ALA A 116 -16.11 -6.04 -8.51
CA ALA A 116 -15.45 -5.54 -7.31
C ALA A 116 -16.35 -4.51 -6.59
N ALA A 117 -16.91 -3.54 -7.33
CA ALA A 117 -17.83 -2.54 -6.80
C ALA A 117 -19.07 -3.16 -6.13
N ALA A 118 -19.63 -4.22 -6.72
CA ALA A 118 -20.78 -4.91 -6.15
C ALA A 118 -20.47 -5.52 -4.76
N THR A 119 -19.22 -5.92 -4.50
CA THR A 119 -18.84 -6.53 -3.21
C THR A 119 -18.83 -5.52 -2.06
N TYR A 120 -18.62 -4.23 -2.32
CA TYR A 120 -18.72 -3.19 -1.30
C TYR A 120 -20.16 -2.91 -0.84
N ARG A 121 -21.19 -3.42 -1.56
CA ARG A 121 -22.61 -3.35 -1.18
C ARG A 121 -23.10 -4.58 -0.42
N LEU A 122 -22.24 -5.59 -0.24
CA LEU A 122 -22.57 -6.74 0.59
C LEU A 122 -22.85 -6.32 2.04
N PRO A 123 -23.78 -6.97 2.77
CA PRO A 123 -24.16 -6.61 4.12
C PRO A 123 -23.09 -7.08 5.15
N PHE A 124 -21.83 -6.74 4.89
CA PHE A 124 -20.70 -7.03 5.76
C PHE A 124 -20.33 -5.77 6.54
N ARG A 125 -19.91 -5.95 7.78
CA ARG A 125 -19.25 -4.86 8.49
C ARG A 125 -17.87 -4.64 7.86
N LYS A 126 -17.63 -3.43 7.35
CA LYS A 126 -16.39 -3.11 6.65
C LYS A 126 -15.37 -2.51 7.61
N ILE A 127 -14.11 -2.92 7.42
CA ILE A 127 -12.95 -2.32 8.06
C ILE A 127 -12.09 -1.75 6.94
N VAL A 128 -11.81 -0.47 6.98
CA VAL A 128 -11.03 0.26 5.99
C VAL A 128 -9.72 0.75 6.60
N VAL A 129 -8.68 0.89 5.77
CA VAL A 129 -7.34 1.18 6.26
C VAL A 129 -6.95 2.66 6.22
N SER A 130 -7.79 3.54 5.64
CA SER A 130 -7.53 4.98 5.56
C SER A 130 -8.82 5.78 5.59
N GLY A 131 -8.73 7.05 6.00
CA GLY A 131 -9.85 8.01 5.93
C GLY A 131 -10.37 8.15 4.51
N TRP A 132 -9.47 8.19 3.51
CA TRP A 132 -9.84 8.21 2.10
C TRP A 132 -10.73 7.01 1.71
N LEU A 133 -10.40 5.79 2.12
CA LEU A 133 -11.24 4.61 1.85
C LEU A 133 -12.58 4.67 2.58
N ARG A 134 -12.63 5.22 3.81
CA ARG A 134 -13.88 5.42 4.55
C ARG A 134 -14.78 6.39 3.79
N ASP A 135 -14.22 7.48 3.27
CA ASP A 135 -14.97 8.44 2.46
C ASP A 135 -15.47 7.81 1.17
N VAL A 136 -14.67 6.99 0.48
CA VAL A 136 -15.12 6.21 -0.69
C VAL A 136 -16.27 5.27 -0.31
N MET A 137 -16.23 4.58 0.83
CA MET A 137 -17.34 3.72 1.27
C MET A 137 -18.61 4.54 1.51
N ARG A 138 -18.51 5.67 2.19
CA ARG A 138 -19.64 6.56 2.46
C ARG A 138 -20.22 7.15 1.19
N GLU A 139 -19.39 7.77 0.35
CA GLU A 139 -19.84 8.59 -0.78
C GLU A 139 -20.28 7.75 -1.99
N THR A 140 -19.58 6.63 -2.24
CA THR A 140 -19.84 5.79 -3.43
C THR A 140 -20.78 4.62 -3.14
N TYR A 141 -20.74 4.10 -1.91
CA TYR A 141 -21.47 2.87 -1.56
C TYR A 141 -22.53 3.08 -0.48
N SER A 142 -22.68 4.33 0.03
CA SER A 142 -23.63 4.69 1.09
C SER A 142 -23.43 3.86 2.37
N ASP A 143 -22.18 3.61 2.72
CA ASP A 143 -21.81 2.86 3.91
C ASP A 143 -21.14 3.80 4.93
N ASP A 144 -21.95 4.30 5.86
CA ASP A 144 -21.52 5.18 6.95
C ASP A 144 -20.92 4.43 8.14
N ASP A 145 -21.06 3.09 8.17
CA ASP A 145 -20.64 2.24 9.29
C ASP A 145 -19.21 1.66 9.11
N ALA A 146 -18.55 1.95 8.00
CA ALA A 146 -17.19 1.47 7.72
C ALA A 146 -16.20 1.94 8.81
N GLN A 147 -15.58 0.98 9.50
CA GLN A 147 -14.69 1.23 10.63
C GLN A 147 -13.26 1.48 10.15
N LEU A 148 -12.64 2.58 10.61
CA LEU A 148 -11.26 2.90 10.28
C LEU A 148 -10.30 2.19 11.22
N VAL A 149 -9.45 1.32 10.65
CA VAL A 149 -8.31 0.71 11.33
C VAL A 149 -7.09 0.93 10.43
N PRO A 150 -6.26 1.94 10.69
CA PRO A 150 -5.13 2.26 9.82
C PRO A 150 -4.07 1.16 9.86
N ASN A 151 -3.40 0.96 8.72
CA ASN A 151 -2.17 0.19 8.70
C ASN A 151 -1.05 0.95 9.44
N ALA A 152 0.09 0.30 9.62
CA ALA A 152 1.20 0.82 10.39
C ALA A 152 2.53 0.72 9.65
N VAL A 153 3.57 1.24 10.24
CA VAL A 153 4.95 1.12 9.79
C VAL A 153 5.77 0.29 10.78
N ASP A 154 6.75 -0.46 10.30
CA ASP A 154 7.70 -1.15 11.17
C ASP A 154 8.81 -0.18 11.61
N HIS A 155 8.66 0.40 12.81
CA HIS A 155 9.62 1.33 13.39
C HIS A 155 10.99 0.71 13.71
N ARG A 156 11.14 -0.63 13.68
CA ARG A 156 12.45 -1.29 13.78
C ARG A 156 13.23 -1.16 12.49
N GLN A 157 12.53 -1.17 11.35
CA GLN A 157 13.11 -1.01 10.03
C GLN A 157 13.15 0.46 9.61
N PHE A 158 12.03 1.18 9.71
CA PHE A 158 11.88 2.58 9.32
C PHE A 158 11.92 3.46 10.58
N ARG A 159 13.03 4.13 10.81
CA ARG A 159 13.25 4.92 12.02
C ARG A 159 13.97 6.21 11.74
N PHE A 160 13.56 7.26 12.46
CA PHE A 160 14.19 8.56 12.39
C PHE A 160 15.67 8.50 12.79
N ARG A 161 16.50 9.16 11.98
CA ARG A 161 17.86 9.50 12.31
C ARG A 161 18.08 10.97 11.97
N ALA A 162 18.49 11.77 12.95
CA ALA A 162 18.77 13.18 12.72
C ALA A 162 19.83 13.32 11.62
N ARG A 163 19.51 14.16 10.65
CA ARG A 163 20.36 14.43 9.49
C ARG A 163 20.15 15.86 8.98
N SER A 164 21.11 16.34 8.24
CA SER A 164 20.97 17.60 7.50
C SER A 164 20.19 17.39 6.20
N LYS A 165 19.69 18.49 5.65
CA LYS A 165 19.22 18.55 4.27
C LYS A 165 20.37 18.17 3.33
N GLN A 166 20.04 17.60 2.17
CA GLN A 166 21.05 17.22 1.18
C GLN A 166 21.73 18.47 0.57
N ASP A 167 22.98 18.31 0.14
CA ASP A 167 23.73 19.40 -0.52
C ASP A 167 23.10 19.84 -1.85
N ALA A 168 22.45 18.93 -2.54
CA ALA A 168 21.64 19.23 -3.73
C ALA A 168 20.20 18.75 -3.49
N PRO A 169 19.17 19.48 -3.97
CA PRO A 169 17.77 19.08 -3.84
C PRO A 169 17.56 17.65 -4.30
N THR A 170 17.09 16.79 -3.41
CA THR A 170 16.95 15.36 -3.71
C THR A 170 15.55 14.84 -3.38
N ILE A 171 14.90 14.24 -4.38
CA ILE A 171 13.55 13.65 -4.27
C ILE A 171 13.67 12.13 -4.41
N SER A 172 12.94 11.39 -3.58
CA SER A 172 12.68 9.97 -3.83
C SER A 172 11.24 9.72 -4.26
N LEU A 173 11.04 8.68 -5.09
CA LEU A 173 9.71 8.19 -5.48
C LEU A 173 9.75 6.71 -5.81
N MET A 174 8.57 6.07 -5.74
CA MET A 174 8.43 4.68 -6.15
C MET A 174 8.04 4.58 -7.63
N TYR A 175 8.85 3.88 -8.44
CA TYR A 175 8.53 3.57 -9.83
C TYR A 175 7.51 2.43 -9.91
N SER A 176 6.40 2.68 -10.61
CA SER A 176 5.40 1.66 -10.90
C SER A 176 4.75 1.90 -12.25
N GLY A 177 4.60 0.86 -13.05
CA GLY A 177 3.88 0.92 -14.33
C GLY A 177 2.36 0.79 -14.22
N LYS A 178 1.81 0.75 -13.00
CA LYS A 178 0.35 0.68 -12.78
C LYS A 178 -0.25 2.08 -12.92
N GLY A 179 -1.29 2.25 -13.75
CA GLY A 179 -1.90 3.56 -14.05
C GLY A 179 -2.38 4.32 -12.82
N PHE A 180 -2.91 3.63 -11.80
CA PHE A 180 -3.36 4.26 -10.57
C PHE A 180 -2.22 4.81 -9.68
N LYS A 181 -0.96 4.48 -9.97
CA LYS A 181 0.22 5.05 -9.31
C LYS A 181 0.66 6.39 -9.92
N ALA A 182 0.05 6.81 -11.02
CA ALA A 182 0.25 8.11 -11.69
C ALA A 182 1.72 8.52 -11.85
N LEU A 183 2.56 7.60 -12.30
CA LEU A 183 3.97 7.92 -12.54
C LEU A 183 4.13 8.95 -13.67
N ASP A 184 3.23 8.97 -14.65
CA ASP A 184 3.12 9.97 -15.70
C ASP A 184 3.02 11.39 -15.12
N THR A 185 2.02 11.67 -14.27
CA THR A 185 1.85 12.95 -13.58
C THR A 185 3.05 13.28 -12.69
N SER A 186 3.60 12.27 -11.99
CA SER A 186 4.79 12.46 -11.16
C SER A 186 6.02 12.86 -11.95
N LEU A 187 6.23 12.27 -13.14
CA LEU A 187 7.35 12.64 -14.03
C LEU A 187 7.17 14.04 -14.65
N GLU A 188 5.94 14.42 -14.98
CA GLU A 188 5.60 15.77 -15.44
C GLU A 188 5.92 16.80 -14.34
N ALA A 189 5.47 16.59 -13.11
CA ALA A 189 5.79 17.43 -11.97
C ALA A 189 7.31 17.55 -11.74
N LEU A 190 8.05 16.43 -11.81
CA LEU A 190 9.51 16.44 -11.69
C LEU A 190 10.20 17.25 -12.79
N ALA A 191 9.69 17.24 -14.02
CA ALA A 191 10.21 18.05 -15.10
C ALA A 191 10.04 19.55 -14.82
N LEU A 192 8.89 19.97 -14.26
CA LEU A 192 8.65 21.34 -13.83
C LEU A 192 9.61 21.75 -12.70
N VAL A 193 9.83 20.88 -11.70
CA VAL A 193 10.80 21.14 -10.63
C VAL A 193 12.21 21.24 -11.19
N ARG A 194 12.62 20.33 -12.10
CA ARG A 194 13.95 20.34 -12.72
C ARG A 194 14.22 21.62 -13.49
N HIS A 195 13.20 22.18 -14.15
CA HIS A 195 13.32 23.47 -14.84
C HIS A 195 13.64 24.64 -13.86
N ARG A 196 13.06 24.60 -12.65
CA ARG A 196 13.27 25.63 -11.61
C ARG A 196 14.53 25.38 -10.76
N LEU A 197 14.89 24.11 -10.55
CA LEU A 197 16.02 23.65 -9.74
C LEU A 197 16.92 22.74 -10.59
N PRO A 198 17.85 23.31 -11.38
CA PRO A 198 18.67 22.54 -12.33
C PRO A 198 19.56 21.47 -11.71
N ASP A 199 19.89 21.58 -10.42
CA ASP A 199 20.72 20.61 -9.69
C ASP A 199 19.88 19.49 -9.01
N LEU A 200 18.57 19.42 -9.31
CA LEU A 200 17.68 18.39 -8.77
C LEU A 200 18.23 16.99 -9.03
N ARG A 201 18.26 16.17 -7.97
CA ARG A 201 18.53 14.72 -8.03
C ARG A 201 17.24 13.96 -7.72
N VAL A 202 17.01 12.87 -8.43
CA VAL A 202 15.84 12.01 -8.21
C VAL A 202 16.28 10.57 -8.03
N LEU A 203 15.84 9.95 -6.92
CA LEU A 203 16.07 8.56 -6.58
C LEU A 203 14.77 7.78 -6.77
N ALA A 204 14.60 7.12 -7.90
CA ALA A 204 13.46 6.25 -8.12
C ALA A 204 13.80 4.81 -7.70
N PHE A 205 12.86 4.11 -7.11
CA PHE A 205 13.05 2.70 -6.77
C PHE A 205 11.75 1.91 -7.04
N GLY A 206 11.90 0.61 -7.35
CA GLY A 206 10.74 -0.23 -7.67
C GLY A 206 11.15 -1.59 -8.19
N THR A 207 10.19 -2.48 -8.39
CA THR A 207 10.45 -3.85 -8.84
C THR A 207 10.54 -4.01 -10.37
N PRO A 208 9.74 -3.29 -11.20
CA PRO A 208 9.77 -3.54 -12.65
C PRO A 208 10.98 -2.87 -13.30
N THR A 209 11.46 -3.44 -14.39
CA THR A 209 12.30 -2.69 -15.33
C THR A 209 11.51 -1.50 -15.89
N PRO A 210 12.12 -0.32 -16.03
CA PRO A 210 11.44 0.83 -16.61
C PRO A 210 10.80 0.50 -17.97
N LEU A 211 9.55 0.92 -18.14
CA LEU A 211 8.75 0.65 -19.32
C LEU A 211 9.07 1.67 -20.44
N GLU A 212 9.11 1.25 -21.69
CA GLU A 212 9.31 2.13 -22.85
C GLU A 212 8.29 3.29 -22.90
N ARG A 213 7.04 3.05 -22.47
CA ARG A 213 5.97 4.07 -22.41
C ARG A 213 6.07 5.03 -21.23
N LEU A 214 6.94 4.75 -20.25
CA LEU A 214 7.20 5.56 -19.06
C LEU A 214 8.71 5.57 -18.79
N PRO A 215 9.51 6.13 -19.72
CA PRO A 215 10.96 6.19 -19.57
C PRO A 215 11.34 7.10 -18.42
N LEU A 216 12.40 6.76 -17.73
CA LEU A 216 12.96 7.64 -16.72
C LEU A 216 13.90 8.64 -17.38
N PRO A 217 13.80 9.95 -17.05
CA PRO A 217 14.76 10.96 -17.47
C PRO A 217 16.19 10.64 -16.99
N ASP A 218 17.19 11.21 -17.64
CA ASP A 218 18.63 11.00 -17.36
C ASP A 218 19.07 11.49 -15.97
N TYR A 219 18.34 12.43 -15.38
CA TYR A 219 18.60 12.94 -14.02
C TYR A 219 17.98 12.04 -12.92
N VAL A 220 17.34 10.93 -13.29
CA VAL A 220 16.74 9.97 -12.35
C VAL A 220 17.66 8.75 -12.19
N THR A 221 18.16 8.55 -10.99
CA THR A 221 18.84 7.31 -10.63
C THR A 221 17.80 6.26 -10.22
N TYR A 222 17.80 5.10 -10.88
CA TYR A 222 16.84 4.03 -10.61
C TYR A 222 17.48 2.84 -9.89
N VAL A 223 16.91 2.49 -8.73
CA VAL A 223 17.29 1.29 -7.96
C VAL A 223 16.23 0.22 -8.17
N GLN A 224 16.57 -0.79 -8.97
CA GLN A 224 15.65 -1.88 -9.28
C GLN A 224 15.66 -2.95 -8.19
N SER A 225 14.46 -3.24 -7.65
CA SER A 225 14.26 -4.27 -6.61
C SER A 225 15.22 -4.14 -5.41
N PRO A 226 15.30 -2.95 -4.78
CA PRO A 226 16.14 -2.82 -3.58
C PRO A 226 15.73 -3.85 -2.53
N ALA A 227 16.69 -4.33 -1.75
CA ALA A 227 16.38 -5.14 -0.58
C ALA A 227 15.55 -4.31 0.43
N GLN A 228 14.71 -4.97 1.22
CA GLN A 228 13.80 -4.26 2.14
C GLN A 228 14.56 -3.38 3.15
N ASP A 229 15.73 -3.80 3.59
CA ASP A 229 16.61 -3.07 4.51
C ASP A 229 17.38 -1.91 3.85
N GLU A 230 17.39 -1.83 2.51
CA GLU A 230 17.95 -0.70 1.77
C GLU A 230 16.95 0.47 1.60
N ILE A 231 15.64 0.19 1.63
CA ILE A 231 14.61 1.21 1.41
C ILE A 231 14.71 2.39 2.39
N PRO A 232 14.93 2.20 3.70
CA PRO A 232 15.12 3.30 4.65
C PRO A 232 16.27 4.24 4.28
N ARG A 233 17.33 3.73 3.61
CA ARG A 233 18.46 4.55 3.16
C ARG A 233 18.07 5.44 1.99
N LEU A 234 17.17 4.98 1.10
CA LEU A 234 16.68 5.78 -0.02
C LEU A 234 15.85 6.96 0.49
N TYR A 235 14.98 6.75 1.49
CA TYR A 235 14.27 7.85 2.15
C TYR A 235 15.23 8.80 2.87
N ALA A 236 16.20 8.27 3.61
CA ALA A 236 17.19 9.06 4.34
C ALA A 236 18.13 9.86 3.42
N ALA A 237 18.34 9.43 2.17
CA ALA A 237 19.14 10.14 1.17
C ALA A 237 18.35 11.21 0.40
N SER A 238 17.09 11.49 0.79
CA SER A 238 16.19 12.40 0.08
C SER A 238 15.68 13.53 0.98
N ASP A 239 15.47 14.71 0.43
CA ASP A 239 14.86 15.84 1.14
C ASP A 239 13.36 15.70 1.23
N LEU A 240 12.73 15.04 0.26
CA LEU A 240 11.33 14.68 0.28
C LEU A 240 11.05 13.37 -0.45
N TYR A 241 9.92 12.75 -0.11
CA TYR A 241 9.33 11.65 -0.86
C TYR A 241 8.12 12.14 -1.65
N LEU A 242 8.09 11.84 -2.96
CA LEU A 242 6.96 12.15 -3.84
C LEU A 242 6.00 10.96 -3.93
N PHE A 243 4.74 11.17 -3.54
CA PHE A 243 3.67 10.19 -3.59
C PHE A 243 2.51 10.69 -4.46
N GLY A 244 2.61 10.50 -5.78
CA GLY A 244 1.68 11.06 -6.77
C GLY A 244 0.51 10.16 -7.18
N SER A 245 0.12 9.17 -6.38
CA SER A 245 -0.88 8.16 -6.77
C SER A 245 -2.28 8.73 -6.99
N ARG A 246 -3.03 8.21 -7.99
CA ARG A 246 -4.45 8.52 -8.22
C ARG A 246 -5.37 7.78 -7.26
N SER A 247 -4.97 6.60 -6.82
CA SER A 247 -5.76 5.74 -5.94
C SER A 247 -4.87 4.85 -5.11
N GLU A 248 -5.14 4.79 -3.82
CA GLU A 248 -4.42 3.95 -2.87
C GLU A 248 -5.36 3.35 -1.84
N GLY A 249 -5.02 2.18 -1.33
CA GLY A 249 -5.68 1.70 -0.13
C GLY A 249 -5.19 2.45 1.10
N PHE A 250 -3.90 2.36 1.35
CA PHE A 250 -3.26 3.03 2.46
C PHE A 250 -2.08 3.90 2.03
N GLY A 251 -1.13 3.36 1.28
CA GLY A 251 0.08 4.09 0.90
C GLY A 251 1.19 3.96 1.95
N LEU A 252 1.56 2.75 2.34
CA LEU A 252 2.65 2.48 3.30
C LEU A 252 3.91 3.32 3.07
N PRO A 253 4.36 3.57 1.82
CA PRO A 253 5.53 4.40 1.56
C PRO A 253 5.46 5.82 2.16
N VAL A 254 4.26 6.38 2.38
CA VAL A 254 4.09 7.67 3.06
C VAL A 254 4.56 7.56 4.51
N LEU A 255 4.08 6.56 5.26
CA LEU A 255 4.49 6.34 6.65
C LEU A 255 5.97 5.96 6.74
N GLU A 256 6.45 5.13 5.82
CA GLU A 256 7.85 4.69 5.77
C GLU A 256 8.81 5.87 5.58
N ALA A 257 8.49 6.77 4.64
CA ALA A 257 9.26 7.98 4.41
C ALA A 257 9.23 8.90 5.64
N MET A 258 8.04 9.19 6.17
CA MET A 258 7.87 10.03 7.35
C MET A 258 8.60 9.46 8.58
N ALA A 259 8.51 8.15 8.83
CA ALA A 259 9.22 7.48 9.92
C ALA A 259 10.75 7.58 9.78
N CYS A 260 11.28 7.69 8.57
CA CYS A 260 12.69 7.97 8.29
C CYS A 260 13.05 9.48 8.36
N GLY A 261 12.10 10.35 8.73
CA GLY A 261 12.29 11.80 8.74
C GLY A 261 12.41 12.39 7.34
N CYS A 262 11.76 11.79 6.36
CA CYS A 262 11.63 12.32 5.02
C CYS A 262 10.23 12.93 4.85
N PRO A 263 10.08 14.27 4.81
CA PRO A 263 8.81 14.92 4.55
C PRO A 263 8.20 14.45 3.23
N VAL A 264 6.88 14.52 3.10
CA VAL A 264 6.17 13.95 1.95
C VAL A 264 5.38 15.02 1.20
N VAL A 265 5.51 15.02 -0.13
CA VAL A 265 4.55 15.69 -1.01
C VAL A 265 3.69 14.62 -1.65
N ALA A 266 2.38 14.68 -1.40
CA ALA A 266 1.45 13.63 -1.76
C ALA A 266 0.20 14.14 -2.47
N THR A 267 -0.40 13.26 -3.25
CA THR A 267 -1.79 13.44 -3.69
C THR A 267 -2.77 13.01 -2.60
N ARG A 268 -3.99 13.52 -2.64
CA ARG A 268 -5.07 13.29 -1.67
C ARG A 268 -5.65 11.87 -1.80
N THR A 269 -4.83 10.85 -1.47
CA THR A 269 -5.22 9.43 -1.51
C THR A 269 -4.59 8.65 -0.36
N GLY A 270 -5.18 7.50 -0.04
CA GLY A 270 -4.69 6.63 1.02
C GLY A 270 -4.62 7.33 2.37
N CYS A 271 -3.53 7.14 3.10
CA CYS A 271 -3.31 7.76 4.40
C CYS A 271 -2.73 9.19 4.32
N ALA A 272 -2.35 9.68 3.14
CA ALA A 272 -1.69 10.98 3.03
C ALA A 272 -2.49 12.12 3.69
N PRO A 273 -3.82 12.26 3.46
CA PRO A 273 -4.61 13.28 4.14
C PRO A 273 -4.75 13.07 5.65
N ASP A 274 -4.55 11.84 6.13
CA ASP A 274 -4.71 11.50 7.55
C ASP A 274 -3.46 11.82 8.37
N VAL A 275 -2.26 11.80 7.74
CA VAL A 275 -0.97 11.85 8.44
C VAL A 275 -0.11 13.07 8.07
N ILE A 276 -0.37 13.71 6.93
CA ILE A 276 0.38 14.89 6.51
C ILE A 276 -0.31 16.15 7.01
N GLU A 277 0.40 16.90 7.85
CA GLU A 277 0.00 18.22 8.32
C GLU A 277 0.63 19.28 7.42
N GLU A 278 -0.22 20.04 6.72
CA GLU A 278 0.16 21.01 5.68
C GLU A 278 1.20 22.00 6.16
N GLY A 279 2.32 22.09 5.47
CA GLY A 279 3.43 22.99 5.78
C GLY A 279 4.27 22.61 7.00
N LYS A 280 3.89 21.54 7.74
CA LYS A 280 4.60 21.08 8.93
C LYS A 280 5.30 19.74 8.74
N THR A 281 4.63 18.79 8.08
CA THR A 281 5.21 17.46 7.80
C THR A 281 5.29 17.16 6.32
N GLY A 282 4.74 18.02 5.47
CA GLY A 282 4.68 17.88 4.04
C GLY A 282 3.56 18.69 3.41
N TYR A 283 3.11 18.28 2.23
CA TYR A 283 2.03 18.93 1.48
C TYR A 283 1.13 17.87 0.82
N VAL A 284 -0.18 18.16 0.77
CA VAL A 284 -1.17 17.31 0.10
C VAL A 284 -1.89 18.12 -0.99
N VAL A 285 -1.85 17.63 -2.22
CA VAL A 285 -2.50 18.27 -3.38
C VAL A 285 -3.54 17.34 -4.00
N ASP A 286 -4.32 17.84 -4.94
CA ASP A 286 -5.30 17.02 -5.64
C ASP A 286 -4.63 16.05 -6.62
N VAL A 287 -5.32 14.97 -6.97
CA VAL A 287 -4.83 13.98 -7.93
C VAL A 287 -4.72 14.59 -9.33
N ASP A 288 -3.77 14.10 -10.12
CA ASP A 288 -3.53 14.53 -11.51
C ASP A 288 -3.17 16.02 -11.69
N ASP A 289 -2.75 16.70 -10.62
CA ASP A 289 -2.28 18.10 -10.65
C ASP A 289 -0.75 18.14 -10.56
N ALA A 290 -0.10 18.07 -11.72
CA ALA A 290 1.36 18.09 -11.81
C ALA A 290 1.96 19.47 -11.41
N GLU A 291 1.24 20.57 -11.66
CA GLU A 291 1.68 21.90 -11.28
C GLU A 291 1.66 22.10 -9.77
N ALA A 292 0.55 21.71 -9.10
CA ALA A 292 0.46 21.78 -7.65
C ALA A 292 1.49 20.87 -6.96
N LEU A 293 1.73 19.66 -7.50
CA LEU A 293 2.81 18.78 -7.02
C LEU A 293 4.17 19.46 -7.14
N ALA A 294 4.46 20.10 -8.29
CA ALA A 294 5.72 20.78 -8.53
C ALA A 294 5.92 21.98 -7.58
N ASP A 295 4.90 22.81 -7.41
CA ASP A 295 4.97 23.98 -6.53
C ASP A 295 5.18 23.57 -5.06
N ALA A 296 4.46 22.51 -4.59
CA ALA A 296 4.65 21.94 -3.26
C ALA A 296 6.08 21.39 -3.06
N MET A 297 6.61 20.67 -4.06
CA MET A 297 7.99 20.16 -4.01
C MET A 297 9.01 21.29 -3.98
N ILE A 298 8.86 22.32 -4.82
CA ILE A 298 9.76 23.48 -4.84
C ILE A 298 9.75 24.19 -3.50
N LYS A 299 8.57 24.46 -2.93
CA LYS A 299 8.41 25.09 -1.62
C LYS A 299 9.17 24.34 -0.52
N LEU A 300 9.10 23.01 -0.50
CA LEU A 300 9.81 22.19 0.48
C LEU A 300 11.33 22.18 0.19
N LEU A 301 11.73 22.01 -1.06
CA LEU A 301 13.14 21.94 -1.45
C LEU A 301 13.88 23.25 -1.28
N THR A 302 13.20 24.40 -1.35
CA THR A 302 13.80 25.74 -1.16
C THR A 302 13.73 26.23 0.27
N ALA A 303 13.07 25.52 1.18
CA ALA A 303 13.09 25.83 2.61
C ALA A 303 14.54 25.85 3.14
N ASP A 304 14.82 26.75 4.08
CA ASP A 304 16.12 26.79 4.76
C ASP A 304 16.37 25.50 5.59
N ALA A 305 17.62 25.30 6.01
CA ALA A 305 18.02 24.08 6.69
C ALA A 305 17.28 23.84 8.01
N ASP A 306 17.03 24.91 8.79
CA ASP A 306 16.38 24.82 10.11
C ASP A 306 14.90 24.49 9.96
N THR A 307 14.22 25.14 9.03
CA THR A 307 12.83 24.85 8.65
C THR A 307 12.69 23.41 8.19
N TRP A 308 13.57 22.97 7.28
CA TRP A 308 13.55 21.59 6.79
C TRP A 308 13.81 20.58 7.89
N GLN A 309 14.79 20.81 8.80
CA GLN A 309 15.07 19.92 9.92
C GLN A 309 13.89 19.82 10.89
N THR A 310 13.18 20.92 11.09
CA THR A 310 11.96 20.92 11.91
C THR A 310 10.88 20.07 11.26
N MET A 311 10.63 20.26 9.96
CA MET A 311 9.68 19.46 9.18
C MET A 311 10.06 17.97 9.19
N SER A 312 11.34 17.65 9.05
CA SER A 312 11.85 16.27 9.11
C SER A 312 11.57 15.58 10.46
N ARG A 313 11.78 16.28 11.58
CA ARG A 313 11.45 15.76 12.92
C ARG A 313 9.96 15.60 13.15
N ASP A 314 9.19 16.60 12.72
CA ASP A 314 7.74 16.60 12.86
C ASP A 314 7.09 15.49 12.01
N ALA A 315 7.61 15.24 10.80
CA ALA A 315 7.17 14.14 9.96
C ALA A 315 7.36 12.78 10.67
N ALA A 316 8.54 12.53 11.25
CA ALA A 316 8.76 11.29 12.00
C ALA A 316 7.83 11.18 13.21
N LYS A 317 7.67 12.25 13.98
CA LYS A 317 6.81 12.27 15.17
C LYS A 317 5.33 12.05 14.84
N ALA A 318 4.87 12.53 13.69
CA ALA A 318 3.47 12.40 13.28
C ALA A 318 3.04 10.94 13.09
N VAL A 319 3.98 10.05 12.82
CA VAL A 319 3.71 8.62 12.58
C VAL A 319 4.13 7.69 13.72
N ASP A 320 4.65 8.21 14.84
CA ASP A 320 5.10 7.40 16.00
C ASP A 320 3.99 6.48 16.55
N GLY A 321 2.73 6.92 16.49
CA GLY A 321 1.57 6.15 16.96
C GLY A 321 1.13 5.02 16.03
N TYR A 322 1.62 4.97 14.79
CA TYR A 322 1.23 3.98 13.78
C TYR A 322 2.05 2.69 13.94
N SER A 323 1.69 1.86 14.93
CA SER A 323 2.31 0.55 15.18
C SER A 323 1.37 -0.59 14.83
N TRP A 324 1.94 -1.72 14.37
CA TRP A 324 1.15 -2.90 14.01
C TRP A 324 0.38 -3.46 15.21
N GLU A 325 0.93 -3.37 16.41
CA GLU A 325 0.28 -3.78 17.65
C GLU A 325 -0.94 -2.89 17.98
N ALA A 326 -0.85 -1.58 17.74
CA ALA A 326 -1.99 -0.67 17.92
C ALA A 326 -3.09 -0.95 16.88
N SER A 327 -2.71 -1.15 15.62
CA SER A 327 -3.64 -1.52 14.55
C SER A 327 -4.34 -2.85 14.82
N ALA A 328 -3.61 -3.88 15.30
CA ALA A 328 -4.18 -5.18 15.63
C ALA A 328 -5.17 -5.10 16.80
N ARG A 329 -4.86 -4.31 17.86
CA ARG A 329 -5.80 -4.08 18.97
C ARG A 329 -7.09 -3.37 18.51
N ALA A 330 -6.94 -2.34 17.66
CA ALA A 330 -8.11 -1.66 17.09
C ALA A 330 -8.94 -2.60 16.21
N PHE A 331 -8.27 -3.45 15.43
CA PHE A 331 -8.90 -4.44 14.59
C PHE A 331 -9.69 -5.47 15.42
N ALA A 332 -9.09 -6.05 16.46
CA ALA A 332 -9.77 -6.95 17.39
C ALA A 332 -10.99 -6.29 18.04
N GLY A 333 -10.86 -5.03 18.48
CA GLY A 333 -11.97 -4.27 19.04
C GLY A 333 -13.15 -4.10 18.07
N VAL A 334 -12.90 -3.87 16.78
CA VAL A 334 -13.96 -3.80 15.76
C VAL A 334 -14.62 -5.16 15.53
N LEU A 335 -13.88 -6.25 15.62
CA LEU A 335 -14.40 -7.60 15.52
C LEU A 335 -15.28 -7.97 16.73
N GLY A 336 -15.14 -7.25 17.85
CA GLY A 336 -15.78 -7.61 19.14
C GLY A 336 -15.18 -8.86 19.72
N ALA A 337 -13.89 -9.01 19.55
CA ALA A 337 -13.09 -10.17 19.93
C ALA A 337 -12.16 -9.80 21.10
#